data_7d6a841da7bace37d939ebb593d26e38
#
_entry.id   7d6a841da7bace37d939ebb593d26e38
#
_cell.length_a   1.000
_cell.length_b   1.000
_cell.length_c   1.000
_cell.angle_alpha   90.00
_cell.angle_beta   90.00
_cell.angle_gamma   90.00
#
_symmetry.space_group_name_H-M   'P 1'
#
loop_
_entity.id
_entity.type
_entity.pdbx_description
1 polymer ?
#
loop_
_entity_poly.entity_id
_entity_poly.type
_entity_poly.pdbx_seq_one_letter_code
_entity_poly.pdbx_strand_id
1 'polypeptide(L)'
;MSKIVFFCIPAYGHTNPTLGVVRELTARGHEVRYYSYEPMRTLIEAAGAQFVACDAYDCEQHLTPADGARVGKDIAFSTHILVETTLALDEMVCTDMRAYAP
;
A
#
# COMPACT_ATOMS: atom_id res chain seq x y z
N MET A 1 12.47 -16.51 -12.56
CA MET A 1 11.42 -15.46 -12.41
C MET A 1 10.61 -15.77 -11.16
N SER A 2 10.43 -14.80 -10.31
CA SER A 2 9.64 -14.93 -9.09
C SER A 2 8.47 -13.97 -9.09
N LYS A 3 7.41 -14.31 -8.37
CA LYS A 3 6.30 -13.41 -8.10
C LYS A 3 6.54 -12.76 -6.73
N ILE A 4 6.56 -11.45 -6.69
CA ILE A 4 6.92 -10.70 -5.49
C ILE A 4 5.79 -9.73 -5.17
N VAL A 5 5.48 -9.60 -3.88
CA VAL A 5 4.44 -8.69 -3.39
C VAL A 5 5.08 -7.61 -2.53
N PHE A 6 4.73 -6.36 -2.81
CA PHE A 6 5.01 -5.22 -1.95
C PHE A 6 3.72 -4.69 -1.34
N PHE A 7 3.78 -4.37 -0.07
CA PHE A 7 2.71 -3.71 0.65
C PHE A 7 3.34 -2.68 1.59
N CYS A 8 2.97 -1.42 1.45
CA CYS A 8 3.67 -0.33 2.12
C CYS A 8 2.70 0.81 2.44
N ILE A 9 3.00 1.59 3.46
CA ILE A 9 2.24 2.80 3.80
C ILE A 9 2.22 3.72 2.58
N PRO A 10 1.02 4.20 2.14
CA PRO A 10 0.87 4.97 0.92
C PRO A 10 1.30 6.44 1.10
N ALA A 11 2.55 6.65 1.44
CA ALA A 11 3.17 7.97 1.58
C ALA A 11 4.46 8.01 0.78
N TYR A 12 4.79 9.18 0.21
CA TYR A 12 5.97 9.31 -0.64
C TYR A 12 7.26 8.92 0.09
N GLY A 13 7.38 9.28 1.37
CA GLY A 13 8.56 8.95 2.18
C GLY A 13 8.76 7.45 2.41
N HIS A 14 7.69 6.66 2.37
CA HIS A 14 7.74 5.20 2.51
C HIS A 14 7.80 4.51 1.16
N THR A 15 7.13 5.05 0.14
CA THR A 15 7.05 4.45 -1.18
C THR A 15 8.32 4.67 -2.00
N ASN A 16 8.86 5.89 -2.02
CA ASN A 16 10.02 6.23 -2.84
C ASN A 16 11.23 5.30 -2.63
N PRO A 17 11.62 4.93 -1.40
CA PRO A 17 12.75 4.02 -1.22
C PRO A 17 12.54 2.64 -1.84
N THR A 18 11.29 2.18 -1.99
CA THR A 18 10.99 0.87 -2.57
C THR A 18 11.04 0.87 -4.10
N LEU A 19 10.87 2.02 -4.74
CA LEU A 19 10.77 2.09 -6.21
C LEU A 19 12.05 1.67 -6.92
N GLY A 20 13.20 2.00 -6.36
CA GLY A 20 14.49 1.56 -6.89
C GLY A 20 14.63 0.05 -6.86
N VAL A 21 14.20 -0.59 -5.78
CA VAL A 21 14.21 -2.05 -5.63
C VAL A 21 13.22 -2.67 -6.63
N VAL A 22 12.03 -2.11 -6.77
CA VAL A 22 11.02 -2.60 -7.72
C VAL A 22 11.55 -2.53 -9.15
N ARG A 23 12.17 -1.42 -9.55
CA ARG A 23 12.76 -1.28 -10.89
C ARG A 23 13.81 -2.36 -11.16
N GLU A 24 14.69 -2.62 -10.20
CA GLU A 24 15.73 -3.64 -10.33
C GLU A 24 15.11 -5.03 -10.45
N LEU A 25 14.12 -5.36 -9.63
CA LEU A 25 13.44 -6.65 -9.68
C LEU A 25 12.74 -6.87 -11.02
N THR A 26 12.03 -5.86 -11.52
CA THR A 26 11.35 -5.97 -12.82
C THR A 26 12.34 -6.04 -13.97
N ALA A 27 13.46 -5.33 -13.89
CA ALA A 27 14.53 -5.40 -14.88
C ALA A 27 15.17 -6.80 -14.94
N ARG A 28 15.18 -7.52 -13.82
CA ARG A 28 15.66 -8.90 -13.74
C ARG A 28 14.64 -9.95 -14.13
N GLY A 29 13.45 -9.54 -14.58
CA GLY A 29 12.40 -10.43 -15.06
C GLY A 29 11.47 -10.98 -13.99
N HIS A 30 11.51 -10.43 -12.79
CA HIS A 30 10.55 -10.79 -11.73
C HIS A 30 9.22 -10.07 -11.95
N GLU A 31 8.13 -10.72 -11.57
CA GLU A 31 6.80 -10.12 -11.56
C GLU A 31 6.56 -9.50 -10.19
N VAL A 32 6.24 -8.20 -10.14
CA VAL A 32 6.02 -7.47 -8.90
C VAL A 32 4.58 -6.96 -8.85
N ARG A 33 3.88 -7.28 -7.78
CA ARG A 33 2.56 -6.74 -7.48
C ARG A 33 2.67 -5.82 -6.27
N TYR A 34 2.16 -4.60 -6.41
CA TYR A 34 2.31 -3.56 -5.39
C TYR A 34 0.95 -3.05 -4.93
N TYR A 35 0.62 -3.29 -3.67
CA TYR A 35 -0.62 -2.86 -3.04
C TYR A 35 -0.42 -1.47 -2.45
N SER A 36 -1.20 -0.50 -2.90
CA SER A 36 -1.14 0.86 -2.41
C SER A 36 -2.42 1.63 -2.77
N TYR A 37 -2.40 2.93 -2.65
CA TYR A 37 -3.54 3.79 -2.94
C TYR A 37 -3.30 4.59 -4.21
N GLU A 38 -4.39 5.08 -4.83
CA GLU A 38 -4.37 5.75 -6.14
C GLU A 38 -3.32 6.87 -6.29
N PRO A 39 -3.05 7.71 -5.26
CA PRO A 39 -2.01 8.73 -5.41
C PRO A 39 -0.63 8.18 -5.74
N MET A 40 -0.35 6.92 -5.42
CA MET A 40 0.93 6.27 -5.68
C MET A 40 0.97 5.50 -7.01
N ARG A 41 -0.16 5.32 -7.69
CA ARG A 41 -0.28 4.49 -8.90
C ARG A 41 0.77 4.83 -9.95
N THR A 42 0.88 6.09 -10.32
CA THR A 42 1.78 6.51 -11.41
C THR A 42 3.23 6.16 -11.12
N LEU A 43 3.68 6.39 -9.88
CA LEU A 43 5.05 6.07 -9.47
C LEU A 43 5.31 4.57 -9.48
N ILE A 44 4.36 3.79 -8.98
CA ILE A 44 4.47 2.33 -8.87
C ILE A 44 4.47 1.69 -10.26
N GLU A 45 3.56 2.09 -11.13
CA GLU A 45 3.51 1.55 -12.49
C GLU A 45 4.73 1.97 -13.31
N ALA A 46 5.24 3.18 -13.13
CA ALA A 46 6.46 3.63 -13.77
C ALA A 46 7.69 2.81 -13.36
N ALA A 47 7.68 2.22 -12.17
CA ALA A 47 8.73 1.31 -11.71
C ALA A 47 8.61 -0.10 -12.29
N GLY A 48 7.52 -0.42 -12.98
CA GLY A 48 7.29 -1.70 -13.63
C GLY A 48 6.43 -2.69 -12.86
N ALA A 49 5.90 -2.31 -11.70
CA ALA A 49 5.03 -3.17 -10.90
C ALA A 49 3.58 -3.11 -11.38
N GLN A 50 2.83 -4.17 -11.11
CA GLN A 50 1.38 -4.15 -11.22
C GLN A 50 0.80 -3.49 -9.98
N PHE A 51 0.07 -2.41 -10.17
CA PHE A 51 -0.58 -1.70 -9.07
C PHE A 51 -1.91 -2.36 -8.71
N VAL A 52 -2.18 -2.52 -7.41
CA VAL A 52 -3.46 -2.98 -6.88
C VAL A 52 -3.98 -1.92 -5.91
N ALA A 53 -5.15 -1.36 -6.21
CA ALA A 53 -5.73 -0.29 -5.41
C ALA A 53 -6.34 -0.80 -4.11
N CYS A 54 -6.00 -0.15 -3.01
CA CYS A 54 -6.53 -0.42 -1.67
C CYS A 54 -7.45 0.69 -1.16
N ASP A 55 -7.80 1.66 -2.00
CA ASP A 55 -8.54 2.86 -1.60
C ASP A 55 -9.89 2.55 -0.96
N ALA A 56 -10.58 1.51 -1.41
CA ALA A 56 -11.86 1.10 -0.85
C ALA A 56 -11.78 0.67 0.63
N TYR A 57 -10.58 0.38 1.11
CA TYR A 57 -10.33 -0.08 2.49
C TYR A 57 -9.67 0.98 3.35
N ASP A 58 -9.50 2.19 2.83
CA ASP A 58 -8.86 3.29 3.56
C ASP A 58 -9.85 3.91 4.55
N CYS A 59 -9.64 3.64 5.84
CA CYS A 59 -10.48 4.20 6.90
C CYS A 59 -10.33 5.72 7.03
N GLU A 60 -9.25 6.30 6.54
CA GLU A 60 -9.03 7.75 6.58
C GLU A 60 -9.98 8.51 5.66
N GLN A 61 -10.56 7.88 4.64
CA GLN A 61 -11.52 8.50 3.74
C GLN A 61 -12.78 9.02 4.45
N HIS A 62 -13.08 8.45 5.61
CA HIS A 62 -14.28 8.79 6.38
C HIS A 62 -14.00 9.78 7.50
N LEU A 63 -12.76 10.24 7.65
CA LEU A 63 -12.40 11.19 8.69
C LEU A 63 -12.81 12.61 8.32
N THR A 64 -13.29 13.35 9.34
CA THR A 64 -13.50 14.79 9.19
C THR A 64 -12.16 15.52 9.13
N PRO A 65 -12.11 16.80 8.67
CA PRO A 65 -10.88 17.58 8.72
C PRO A 65 -10.28 17.70 10.13
N ALA A 66 -11.13 17.76 11.17
CA ALA A 66 -10.69 17.78 12.56
C ALA A 66 -10.04 16.47 12.96
N ASP A 67 -10.63 15.33 12.55
CA ASP A 67 -10.07 14.01 12.79
C ASP A 67 -8.75 13.82 12.05
N GLY A 68 -8.64 14.30 10.82
CA GLY A 68 -7.41 14.27 10.05
C GLY A 68 -6.27 15.00 10.74
N ALA A 69 -6.55 16.18 11.33
CA ALA A 69 -5.56 16.90 12.14
C ALA A 69 -5.18 16.14 13.41
N ARG A 70 -6.15 15.43 14.01
CA ARG A 70 -5.95 14.62 15.22
C ARG A 70 -5.00 13.44 14.97
N VAL A 71 -5.08 12.81 13.80
CA VAL A 71 -4.20 11.68 13.42
C VAL A 71 -2.72 12.04 13.61
N GLY A 72 -2.32 13.26 13.29
CA GLY A 72 -0.93 13.69 13.45
C GLY A 72 -0.51 14.07 14.85
N LYS A 73 -1.43 14.18 15.83
CA LYS A 73 -1.18 14.72 17.15
C LYS A 73 -1.54 13.78 18.29
N ASP A 74 -2.45 12.87 18.08
CA ASP A 74 -2.95 11.92 19.08
C ASP A 74 -2.49 10.51 18.69
N ILE A 75 -1.50 10.00 19.41
CA ILE A 75 -0.90 8.69 19.13
C ILE A 75 -1.92 7.56 19.27
N ALA A 76 -2.79 7.62 20.27
CA ALA A 76 -3.81 6.60 20.47
C ALA A 76 -4.80 6.57 19.32
N PHE A 77 -5.22 7.74 18.84
CA PHE A 77 -6.13 7.84 17.69
C PHE A 77 -5.45 7.39 16.40
N SER A 78 -4.21 7.79 16.17
CA SER A 78 -3.43 7.35 15.00
C SER A 78 -3.27 5.84 14.96
N THR A 79 -2.96 5.24 16.12
CA THR A 79 -2.83 3.79 16.25
C THR A 79 -4.15 3.09 15.97
N HIS A 80 -5.26 3.63 16.47
CA HIS A 80 -6.60 3.09 16.22
C HIS A 80 -6.91 3.09 14.70
N ILE A 81 -6.66 4.19 14.00
CA ILE A 81 -6.90 4.28 12.57
C ILE A 81 -6.02 3.28 11.80
N LEU A 82 -4.75 3.16 12.19
CA LEU A 82 -3.85 2.20 11.56
C LEU A 82 -4.32 0.76 11.74
N VAL A 83 -4.78 0.40 12.94
CA VAL A 83 -5.30 -0.94 13.23
C VAL A 83 -6.59 -1.20 12.43
N GLU A 84 -7.52 -0.26 12.40
CA GLU A 84 -8.78 -0.40 11.65
C GLU A 84 -8.50 -0.58 10.15
N THR A 85 -7.58 0.19 9.59
CA THR A 85 -7.18 0.06 8.19
C THR A 85 -6.57 -1.30 7.92
N THR A 86 -5.70 -1.78 8.81
CA THR A 86 -5.05 -3.09 8.69
C THR A 86 -6.09 -4.21 8.72
N LEU A 87 -7.04 -4.16 9.65
CA LEU A 87 -8.10 -5.16 9.76
C LEU A 87 -9.00 -5.17 8.52
N ALA A 88 -9.33 -3.99 7.99
CA ALA A 88 -10.14 -3.88 6.79
C ALA A 88 -9.46 -4.49 5.56
N LEU A 89 -8.13 -4.41 5.48
CA LEU A 89 -7.33 -4.94 4.38
C LEU A 89 -7.03 -6.43 4.49
N ASP A 90 -7.05 -6.99 5.70
CA ASP A 90 -6.54 -8.33 5.98
C ASP A 90 -7.16 -9.40 5.08
N GLU A 91 -8.48 -9.45 5.00
CA GLU A 91 -9.18 -10.47 4.20
C GLU A 91 -8.87 -10.32 2.71
N MET A 92 -8.90 -9.10 2.20
CA MET A 92 -8.64 -8.83 0.77
C MET A 92 -7.20 -9.21 0.40
N VAL A 93 -6.23 -8.79 1.20
CA VAL A 93 -4.81 -9.07 0.93
C VAL A 93 -4.53 -10.55 1.03
N CYS A 94 -5.05 -11.24 2.03
CA CYS A 94 -4.86 -12.69 2.17
C CYS A 94 -5.47 -13.46 1.01
N THR A 95 -6.68 -13.10 0.58
CA THR A 95 -7.34 -13.73 -0.57
C THR A 95 -6.55 -13.52 -1.86
N ASP A 96 -6.12 -12.29 -2.10
CA ASP A 96 -5.32 -11.95 -3.27
C ASP A 96 -3.98 -12.68 -3.28
N MET A 97 -3.31 -12.76 -2.14
CA MET A 97 -2.03 -13.44 -2.03
C MET A 97 -2.16 -14.94 -2.32
N ARG A 98 -3.20 -15.58 -1.83
CA ARG A 98 -3.44 -17.00 -2.12
C ARG A 98 -3.64 -17.23 -3.62
N ALA A 99 -4.41 -16.36 -4.27
CA ALA A 99 -4.66 -16.45 -5.71
C ALA A 99 -3.41 -16.13 -6.53
N TYR A 100 -2.63 -15.15 -6.12
CA TYR A 100 -1.40 -14.75 -6.79
C TYR A 100 -0.28 -15.77 -6.61
N ALA A 101 -0.22 -16.41 -5.46
CA ALA A 101 0.77 -17.44 -5.09
C ALA A 101 2.22 -16.94 -5.26
N PRO A 102 2.58 -15.85 -4.56
CA PRO A 102 3.94 -15.31 -4.66
C PRO A 102 5.00 -16.26 -4.13
#